data_54aba1c9c377a80e1215f9f048b77cdf
#
_entry.id   54aba1c9c377a80e1215f9f048b77cdf
#
_cell.length_a   1.000
_cell.length_b   1.000
_cell.length_c   1.000
_cell.angle_alpha   90.00
_cell.angle_beta   90.00
_cell.angle_gamma   90.00
#
_symmetry.space_group_name_H-M   'P 1'
#
loop_
_entity.id
_entity.type
_entity.pdbx_description
1 polymer ?
#
loop_
_entity_poly.entity_id
_entity_poly.type
_entity_poly.pdbx_seq_one_letter_code
_entity_poly.pdbx_strand_id
1 'polypeptide(L)'
;MNKPTKNLWAVLLLLIAIACENQDATIDAVPLDDSPIFMELPGRSAAARESGSQYAVLSAEYLTSEESGEIGRTIFFINVGNKKLNSDFVPGLSLDATDNVSFYVDENRPSADLAVGATSGAIVSAMQAWNGATCSDLGMFQVPSNPATTTGFVSLILGFGGSNEYAADVVHSGWLPAAFFDLLAPQGSTFILAVTFTIIFTDGANNPTDIDSNKKFDVAWREIYYNDTFTWRNGATFDVETVALHEAGHGLSQAHFGQAFVDASNGKLHFAPRAVMNASYSGVQTAIGQTDLAGHCSNWASWNNN
;
A
#
# COMPACT_ATOMS: atom_id res chain seq x y z
N MET A 1 -44.68 52.77 -69.44
CA MET A 1 -43.44 51.97 -69.19
C MET A 1 -43.14 52.03 -67.69
N ASN A 2 -43.65 51.09 -66.93
CA ASN A 2 -43.55 51.05 -65.49
C ASN A 2 -42.55 49.91 -65.10
N LYS A 3 -41.52 50.26 -64.40
CA LYS A 3 -40.55 49.27 -63.79
C LYS A 3 -41.16 48.75 -62.48
N PRO A 4 -41.10 47.45 -62.22
CA PRO A 4 -41.50 46.91 -60.91
C PRO A 4 -40.38 47.04 -59.91
N THR A 5 -40.70 47.54 -58.72
CA THR A 5 -39.89 47.58 -57.53
C THR A 5 -39.80 46.15 -56.86
N LYS A 6 -38.61 45.64 -56.68
CA LYS A 6 -38.38 44.39 -55.94
C LYS A 6 -38.32 44.70 -54.45
N ASN A 7 -39.27 44.22 -53.70
CA ASN A 7 -39.23 44.23 -52.25
C ASN A 7 -38.29 43.09 -51.78
N LEU A 8 -37.19 43.48 -51.12
CA LEU A 8 -36.25 42.56 -50.52
C LEU A 8 -36.67 42.31 -49.05
N TRP A 9 -37.20 41.16 -48.74
CA TRP A 9 -37.49 40.73 -47.40
C TRP A 9 -36.19 40.22 -46.77
N ALA A 10 -35.64 41.00 -45.82
CA ALA A 10 -34.54 40.57 -44.99
C ALA A 10 -35.09 39.68 -43.86
N VAL A 11 -34.85 38.37 -43.93
CA VAL A 11 -35.15 37.43 -42.84
C VAL A 11 -33.97 37.55 -41.86
N LEU A 12 -34.24 38.15 -40.70
CA LEU A 12 -33.31 38.25 -39.59
C LEU A 12 -33.35 36.91 -38.83
N LEU A 13 -32.40 35.98 -39.06
CA LEU A 13 -32.18 34.78 -38.30
C LEU A 13 -31.58 35.15 -36.95
N LEU A 14 -32.36 35.15 -35.90
CA LEU A 14 -31.92 35.28 -34.52
C LEU A 14 -31.34 33.93 -34.07
N LEU A 15 -30.00 33.80 -34.12
CA LEU A 15 -29.30 32.66 -33.51
C LEU A 15 -29.30 32.86 -32.00
N ILE A 16 -30.17 32.16 -31.30
CA ILE A 16 -30.13 32.00 -29.86
C ILE A 16 -28.99 31.02 -29.58
N ALA A 17 -27.82 31.54 -29.24
CA ALA A 17 -26.75 30.74 -28.64
C ALA A 17 -27.18 30.36 -27.21
N ILE A 18 -27.67 29.13 -27.05
CA ILE A 18 -27.80 28.53 -25.71
C ILE A 18 -26.37 28.22 -25.27
N ALA A 19 -25.79 29.15 -24.50
CA ALA A 19 -24.61 28.83 -23.73
C ALA A 19 -25.04 27.78 -22.69
N CYS A 20 -24.65 26.50 -22.89
CA CYS A 20 -24.55 25.58 -21.80
C CYS A 20 -23.47 26.15 -20.85
N GLU A 21 -23.87 26.88 -19.83
CA GLU A 21 -23.07 27.02 -18.65
C GLU A 21 -22.90 25.60 -18.08
N ASN A 22 -21.74 25.00 -18.36
CA ASN A 22 -21.25 23.95 -17.50
C ASN A 22 -21.06 24.63 -16.13
N GLN A 23 -22.04 24.49 -15.25
CA GLN A 23 -21.80 24.61 -13.84
C GLN A 23 -20.88 23.42 -13.52
N ASP A 24 -19.56 23.65 -13.63
CA ASP A 24 -18.61 22.86 -12.87
C ASP A 24 -19.06 23.01 -11.41
N ALA A 25 -19.79 22.00 -10.93
CA ALA A 25 -20.05 21.87 -9.53
C ALA A 25 -18.65 21.82 -8.88
N THR A 26 -18.17 22.95 -8.37
CA THR A 26 -17.00 22.97 -7.52
C THR A 26 -17.37 22.12 -6.33
N ILE A 27 -16.89 20.87 -6.33
CA ILE A 27 -16.96 20.02 -5.14
C ILE A 27 -16.16 20.80 -4.10
N ASP A 28 -16.82 21.29 -3.06
CA ASP A 28 -16.16 21.82 -1.87
C ASP A 28 -15.47 20.63 -1.18
N ALA A 29 -14.32 20.25 -1.74
CA ALA A 29 -13.51 19.14 -1.27
C ALA A 29 -12.52 19.68 -0.23
N VAL A 30 -12.53 19.09 0.95
CA VAL A 30 -11.55 19.37 2.00
C VAL A 30 -10.45 18.31 1.89
N PRO A 31 -9.22 18.67 1.45
CA PRO A 31 -8.11 17.74 1.40
C PRO A 31 -7.76 17.26 2.82
N LEU A 32 -7.43 15.97 2.92
CA LEU A 32 -6.91 15.40 4.15
C LEU A 32 -5.38 15.41 4.12
N ASP A 33 -4.78 15.57 5.30
CA ASP A 33 -3.32 15.53 5.47
C ASP A 33 -2.84 14.08 5.46
N ASP A 34 -2.04 13.72 4.46
CA ASP A 34 -1.39 12.42 4.27
C ASP A 34 0.11 12.44 4.60
N SER A 35 0.59 13.50 5.25
CA SER A 35 2.01 13.67 5.60
C SER A 35 2.52 12.50 6.44
N PRO A 36 3.75 12.01 6.17
CA PRO A 36 4.37 10.95 6.95
C PRO A 36 4.52 11.33 8.43
N ILE A 37 4.38 10.33 9.29
CA ILE A 37 4.59 10.45 10.74
C ILE A 37 6.00 9.94 11.07
N PHE A 38 6.73 10.65 11.93
CA PHE A 38 8.02 10.19 12.46
C PHE A 38 7.84 9.84 13.92
N MET A 39 8.19 8.59 14.31
CA MET A 39 8.12 8.13 15.69
C MET A 39 9.21 7.10 16.00
N GLU A 40 9.53 6.93 17.28
CA GLU A 40 10.37 5.81 17.70
C GLU A 40 9.58 4.50 17.61
N LEU A 41 10.26 3.42 17.23
CA LEU A 41 9.63 2.09 17.20
C LEU A 41 9.19 1.72 18.64
N PRO A 42 7.91 1.43 18.86
CA PRO A 42 7.39 1.09 20.18
C PRO A 42 8.17 -0.07 20.82
N GLY A 43 8.35 -0.02 22.15
CA GLY A 43 9.02 -1.08 22.91
C GLY A 43 10.55 -1.13 22.81
N ARG A 44 11.18 -0.34 21.93
CA ARG A 44 12.64 -0.19 21.89
C ARG A 44 13.07 1.11 22.55
N SER A 45 13.63 1.01 23.76
CA SER A 45 14.46 2.10 24.28
C SER A 45 15.75 2.19 23.42
N ALA A 46 16.35 3.40 23.36
CA ALA A 46 17.63 3.62 22.66
C ALA A 46 18.75 2.66 23.09
N ALA A 47 18.64 2.04 24.27
CA ALA A 47 19.55 1.03 24.80
C ALA A 47 19.34 -0.38 24.21
N ALA A 48 18.22 -0.65 23.57
CA ALA A 48 17.87 -1.96 23.01
C ALA A 48 18.20 -2.09 21.51
N ARG A 49 18.91 -1.15 20.92
CA ARG A 49 19.62 -1.38 19.66
C ARG A 49 20.79 -2.31 20.00
N GLU A 50 20.59 -3.62 19.87
CA GLU A 50 21.70 -4.56 19.97
C GLU A 50 22.76 -4.13 18.95
N SER A 51 23.94 -3.77 19.45
CA SER A 51 25.11 -3.51 18.62
C SER A 51 25.35 -4.76 17.76
N GLY A 52 25.24 -4.61 16.42
CA GLY A 52 25.45 -5.69 15.48
C GLY A 52 24.19 -6.32 14.89
N SER A 53 23.01 -5.73 15.06
CA SER A 53 21.83 -6.13 14.26
C SER A 53 22.10 -5.85 12.79
N GLN A 54 21.88 -6.85 11.93
CA GLN A 54 22.00 -6.69 10.47
C GLN A 54 20.76 -6.07 9.83
N TYR A 55 19.70 -5.84 10.62
CA TYR A 55 18.40 -5.38 10.14
C TYR A 55 17.82 -4.30 11.05
N ALA A 56 17.06 -3.39 10.44
CA ALA A 56 16.27 -2.38 11.15
C ALA A 56 14.89 -2.22 10.51
N VAL A 57 13.89 -1.86 11.31
CA VAL A 57 12.58 -1.47 10.80
C VAL A 57 12.65 -0.02 10.33
N LEU A 58 12.43 0.20 9.04
CA LEU A 58 12.45 1.52 8.42
C LEU A 58 11.13 2.25 8.58
N SER A 59 10.05 1.59 8.17
CA SER A 59 8.72 2.19 8.10
C SER A 59 7.61 1.18 8.30
N ALA A 60 6.41 1.71 8.56
CA ALA A 60 5.14 1.02 8.48
C ALA A 60 4.19 1.85 7.60
N GLU A 61 3.49 1.20 6.69
CA GLU A 61 2.44 1.78 5.84
C GLU A 61 1.16 1.02 6.10
N TYR A 62 0.06 1.72 6.43
CA TYR A 62 -1.17 1.05 6.82
C TYR A 62 -2.39 1.54 6.06
N LEU A 63 -3.30 0.61 5.77
CA LEU A 63 -4.59 0.83 5.16
C LEU A 63 -5.66 1.00 6.24
N THR A 64 -6.56 1.95 6.05
CA THR A 64 -7.68 2.18 6.97
C THR A 64 -9.02 1.71 6.40
N SER A 65 -10.01 1.55 7.29
CA SER A 65 -11.41 1.38 6.87
C SER A 65 -12.02 2.73 6.48
N GLU A 66 -12.78 2.78 5.37
CA GLU A 66 -13.48 4.00 4.92
C GLU A 66 -14.44 4.55 5.99
N GLU A 67 -15.07 3.64 6.74
CA GLU A 67 -16.07 4.00 7.76
C GLU A 67 -15.51 4.82 8.92
N SER A 68 -14.19 4.76 9.14
CA SER A 68 -13.53 5.50 10.23
C SER A 68 -13.36 6.98 9.95
N GLY A 69 -13.37 7.40 8.68
CA GLY A 69 -12.97 8.75 8.26
C GLY A 69 -11.47 9.03 8.36
N GLU A 70 -10.69 8.06 8.84
CA GLU A 70 -9.22 8.14 8.90
C GLU A 70 -8.61 7.67 7.59
N ILE A 71 -7.45 8.22 7.24
CA ILE A 71 -6.66 7.77 6.09
C ILE A 71 -5.39 7.08 6.53
N GLY A 72 -4.97 6.08 5.76
CA GLY A 72 -3.71 5.40 5.96
C GLY A 72 -2.51 6.33 5.84
N ARG A 73 -1.46 6.03 6.59
CA ARG A 73 -0.24 6.85 6.66
C ARG A 73 1.00 6.00 6.58
N THR A 74 2.09 6.65 6.21
CA THR A 74 3.43 6.10 6.36
C THR A 74 4.02 6.59 7.69
N ILE A 75 4.46 5.65 8.51
CA ILE A 75 5.20 5.91 9.77
C ILE A 75 6.66 5.58 9.50
N PHE A 76 7.56 6.52 9.76
CA PHE A 76 9.00 6.29 9.70
C PHE A 76 9.60 6.13 11.10
N PHE A 77 10.38 5.08 11.31
CA PHE A 77 11.15 4.79 12.53
C PHE A 77 12.61 5.22 12.40
N ILE A 78 13.04 5.54 11.19
CA ILE A 78 14.36 6.07 10.85
C ILE A 78 14.17 7.33 10.02
N ASN A 79 15.01 8.33 10.24
CA ASN A 79 14.94 9.57 9.47
C ASN A 79 15.40 9.33 8.03
N VAL A 80 14.47 9.47 7.07
CA VAL A 80 14.71 9.31 5.63
C VAL A 80 14.87 10.66 4.90
N GLY A 81 14.82 11.78 5.62
CA GLY A 81 14.75 13.12 5.02
C GLY A 81 13.45 13.35 4.25
N ASN A 82 13.51 14.08 3.13
CA ASN A 82 12.33 14.44 2.31
C ASN A 82 12.09 13.48 1.12
N LYS A 83 12.67 12.29 1.12
CA LYS A 83 12.56 11.36 0.00
C LYS A 83 11.23 10.61 0.05
N LYS A 84 10.45 10.66 -1.02
CA LYS A 84 9.21 9.86 -1.16
C LYS A 84 9.53 8.38 -1.39
N LEU A 85 10.51 8.07 -2.24
CA LEU A 85 11.03 6.72 -2.45
C LEU A 85 12.37 6.63 -1.72
N ASN A 86 12.38 5.98 -0.59
CA ASN A 86 13.52 5.97 0.34
C ASN A 86 14.13 4.59 0.52
N SER A 87 13.52 3.55 -0.04
CA SER A 87 14.01 2.17 0.03
C SER A 87 13.58 1.38 -1.21
N ASP A 88 14.37 0.40 -1.62
CA ASP A 88 14.05 -0.54 -2.68
C ASP A 88 14.77 -1.87 -2.50
N PHE A 89 14.29 -2.89 -3.23
CA PHE A 89 15.03 -4.14 -3.37
C PHE A 89 16.20 -3.93 -4.34
N VAL A 90 17.32 -4.59 -4.07
CA VAL A 90 18.51 -4.57 -4.92
C VAL A 90 18.65 -5.95 -5.59
N PRO A 91 18.80 -6.03 -6.91
CA PRO A 91 18.97 -7.30 -7.61
C PRO A 91 20.13 -8.12 -7.04
N GLY A 92 19.89 -9.40 -6.76
CA GLY A 92 20.89 -10.32 -6.23
C GLY A 92 21.28 -10.08 -4.76
N LEU A 93 20.67 -9.10 -4.06
CA LEU A 93 20.87 -8.87 -2.62
C LEU A 93 19.84 -9.59 -1.75
N SER A 94 18.79 -10.17 -2.35
CA SER A 94 17.80 -10.93 -1.60
C SER A 94 18.45 -12.04 -0.76
N LEU A 95 17.90 -12.31 0.42
CA LEU A 95 18.37 -13.35 1.32
C LEU A 95 18.15 -14.78 0.79
N ASP A 96 17.31 -14.95 -0.24
CA ASP A 96 17.17 -16.20 -1.00
C ASP A 96 18.11 -16.31 -2.20
N ALA A 97 18.94 -15.29 -2.43
CA ALA A 97 19.91 -15.18 -3.51
C ALA A 97 19.30 -15.27 -4.92
N THR A 98 18.07 -14.80 -5.09
CA THR A 98 17.40 -14.68 -6.40
C THR A 98 17.17 -13.22 -6.78
N ASP A 99 16.96 -12.96 -8.09
CA ASP A 99 16.55 -11.66 -8.61
C ASP A 99 15.02 -11.50 -8.65
N ASN A 100 14.27 -12.55 -8.34
CA ASN A 100 12.82 -12.52 -8.27
C ASN A 100 12.36 -12.25 -6.84
N VAL A 101 11.17 -11.67 -6.68
CA VAL A 101 10.58 -11.47 -5.37
C VAL A 101 9.87 -12.74 -4.91
N SER A 102 10.37 -13.36 -3.85
CA SER A 102 9.69 -14.45 -3.18
C SER A 102 8.60 -13.93 -2.24
N PHE A 103 7.51 -14.69 -2.07
CA PHE A 103 6.51 -14.37 -1.05
C PHE A 103 6.08 -15.61 -0.25
N TYR A 104 5.76 -15.37 1.01
CA TYR A 104 5.31 -16.40 1.95
C TYR A 104 3.98 -16.00 2.58
N VAL A 105 3.07 -16.97 2.76
CA VAL A 105 1.82 -16.78 3.50
C VAL A 105 1.85 -17.64 4.75
N ASP A 106 1.81 -17.00 5.91
CA ASP A 106 1.80 -17.69 7.21
C ASP A 106 0.41 -18.26 7.51
N GLU A 107 0.25 -19.56 7.34
CA GLU A 107 -0.99 -20.28 7.61
C GLU A 107 -1.17 -20.60 9.10
N ASN A 108 -0.20 -20.31 9.96
CA ASN A 108 -0.32 -20.50 11.41
C ASN A 108 -1.08 -19.35 12.10
N ARG A 109 -1.23 -18.22 11.44
CA ARG A 109 -1.97 -17.03 11.93
C ARG A 109 -3.04 -16.58 10.91
N PRO A 110 -4.00 -17.45 10.54
CA PRO A 110 -5.05 -17.13 9.57
C PRO A 110 -6.09 -16.19 10.18
N SER A 111 -6.99 -15.65 9.34
CA SER A 111 -8.23 -15.03 9.82
C SER A 111 -9.07 -16.01 10.63
N ALA A 112 -9.63 -15.55 11.75
CA ALA A 112 -10.56 -16.35 12.54
C ALA A 112 -11.93 -16.52 11.85
N ASP A 113 -12.25 -15.66 10.88
CA ASP A 113 -13.56 -15.66 10.19
C ASP A 113 -13.64 -16.59 8.98
N LEU A 114 -12.49 -17.05 8.47
CA LEU A 114 -12.38 -17.81 7.22
C LEU A 114 -11.56 -19.10 7.42
N ALA A 115 -11.82 -20.09 6.59
CA ALA A 115 -10.96 -21.25 6.52
C ALA A 115 -9.55 -20.86 6.03
N VAL A 116 -8.50 -21.51 6.58
CA VAL A 116 -7.10 -21.23 6.25
C VAL A 116 -6.86 -21.18 4.74
N GLY A 117 -7.30 -22.21 4.00
CA GLY A 117 -7.12 -22.25 2.54
C GLY A 117 -7.87 -21.16 1.78
N ALA A 118 -9.01 -20.65 2.32
CA ALA A 118 -9.71 -19.52 1.71
C ALA A 118 -8.96 -18.20 1.96
N THR A 119 -8.37 -18.05 3.15
CA THR A 119 -7.51 -16.91 3.50
C THR A 119 -6.24 -16.90 2.66
N SER A 120 -5.49 -18.01 2.64
CA SER A 120 -4.24 -18.11 1.86
C SER A 120 -4.49 -17.94 0.37
N GLY A 121 -5.58 -18.54 -0.16
CA GLY A 121 -5.94 -18.42 -1.57
C GLY A 121 -6.22 -16.99 -2.00
N ALA A 122 -6.90 -16.18 -1.16
CA ALA A 122 -7.15 -14.77 -1.42
C ALA A 122 -5.84 -13.95 -1.45
N ILE A 123 -4.93 -14.20 -0.51
CA ILE A 123 -3.61 -13.56 -0.48
C ILE A 123 -2.78 -13.94 -1.71
N VAL A 124 -2.76 -15.21 -2.07
CA VAL A 124 -2.04 -15.68 -3.28
C VAL A 124 -2.61 -15.03 -4.54
N SER A 125 -3.95 -14.89 -4.65
CA SER A 125 -4.58 -14.18 -5.77
C SER A 125 -4.13 -12.73 -5.86
N ALA A 126 -4.02 -12.03 -4.72
CA ALA A 126 -3.51 -10.67 -4.65
C ALA A 126 -2.06 -10.55 -5.15
N MET A 127 -1.17 -11.44 -4.73
CA MET A 127 0.23 -11.48 -5.22
C MET A 127 0.29 -11.77 -6.72
N GLN A 128 -0.56 -12.69 -7.23
CA GLN A 128 -0.64 -13.00 -8.64
C GLN A 128 -1.16 -11.84 -9.50
N ALA A 129 -2.03 -10.98 -8.96
CA ALA A 129 -2.49 -9.79 -9.66
C ALA A 129 -1.33 -8.82 -9.95
N TRP A 130 -0.40 -8.64 -9.02
CA TRP A 130 0.84 -7.86 -9.24
C TRP A 130 1.82 -8.59 -10.18
N ASN A 131 1.99 -9.89 -10.02
CA ASN A 131 2.83 -10.71 -10.90
C ASN A 131 2.37 -10.70 -12.37
N GLY A 132 1.10 -10.37 -12.61
CA GLY A 132 0.53 -10.19 -13.95
C GLY A 132 0.87 -8.86 -14.62
N ALA A 133 1.62 -7.96 -13.98
CA ALA A 133 2.04 -6.68 -14.57
C ALA A 133 3.04 -6.91 -15.69
N THR A 134 2.69 -6.52 -16.93
CA THR A 134 3.46 -6.84 -18.15
C THR A 134 4.54 -5.82 -18.50
N CYS A 135 4.71 -4.77 -17.72
CA CYS A 135 5.71 -3.73 -17.97
C CYS A 135 7.06 -3.97 -17.29
N SER A 136 7.22 -5.10 -16.62
CA SER A 136 8.41 -5.46 -15.86
C SER A 136 8.72 -6.93 -16.07
N ASP A 137 10.00 -7.27 -16.06
CA ASP A 137 10.49 -8.66 -16.04
C ASP A 137 10.61 -9.22 -14.61
N LEU A 138 10.13 -8.48 -13.61
CA LEU A 138 10.07 -8.94 -12.23
C LEU A 138 9.20 -10.21 -12.13
N GLY A 139 9.82 -11.32 -11.77
CA GLY A 139 9.11 -12.55 -11.43
C GLY A 139 8.76 -12.60 -9.95
N MET A 140 7.61 -13.20 -9.62
CA MET A 140 7.24 -13.49 -8.24
C MET A 140 6.97 -14.98 -8.08
N PHE A 141 7.40 -15.56 -6.97
CA PHE A 141 7.12 -16.96 -6.67
C PHE A 141 6.75 -17.17 -5.20
N GLN A 142 5.84 -18.09 -4.99
CA GLN A 142 5.43 -18.46 -3.64
C GLN A 142 6.40 -19.46 -3.02
N VAL A 143 6.89 -19.15 -1.84
CA VAL A 143 7.54 -20.12 -0.96
C VAL A 143 6.43 -20.99 -0.35
N PRO A 144 6.49 -22.33 -0.46
CA PRO A 144 5.45 -23.20 0.07
C PRO A 144 5.25 -23.02 1.59
N SER A 145 3.99 -22.98 2.02
CA SER A 145 3.66 -22.94 3.45
C SER A 145 4.24 -24.14 4.19
N ASN A 146 4.79 -23.90 5.38
CA ASN A 146 5.33 -24.91 6.25
C ASN A 146 4.87 -24.64 7.71
N PRO A 147 4.12 -25.55 8.34
CA PRO A 147 3.64 -25.36 9.71
C PRO A 147 4.74 -25.18 10.77
N ALA A 148 5.98 -25.59 10.46
CA ALA A 148 7.13 -25.40 11.34
C ALA A 148 7.78 -24.01 11.20
N THR A 149 7.45 -23.27 10.14
CA THR A 149 7.98 -21.92 9.92
C THR A 149 7.21 -20.92 10.78
N THR A 150 7.91 -20.16 11.59
CA THR A 150 7.36 -19.04 12.35
C THR A 150 7.84 -17.76 11.67
N THR A 151 6.91 -16.87 11.35
CA THR A 151 7.21 -15.56 10.75
C THR A 151 7.00 -14.43 11.73
N GLY A 152 7.44 -13.23 11.37
CA GLY A 152 7.12 -12.00 12.08
C GLY A 152 8.23 -11.46 12.95
N PHE A 153 9.23 -10.87 12.32
CA PHE A 153 10.30 -10.13 13.00
C PHE A 153 9.74 -8.92 13.77
N VAL A 154 8.84 -8.13 13.13
CA VAL A 154 8.26 -6.96 13.78
C VAL A 154 7.36 -7.38 14.94
N SER A 155 6.52 -8.40 14.76
CA SER A 155 5.68 -8.90 15.86
C SER A 155 6.51 -9.46 17.01
N LEU A 156 7.66 -10.08 16.74
CA LEU A 156 8.60 -10.54 17.77
C LEU A 156 9.15 -9.38 18.58
N ILE A 157 9.68 -8.35 17.94
CA ILE A 157 10.30 -7.21 18.64
C ILE A 157 9.28 -6.34 19.38
N LEU A 158 8.02 -6.38 18.98
CA LEU A 158 6.91 -5.69 19.65
C LEU A 158 6.21 -6.55 20.72
N GLY A 159 6.67 -7.80 20.94
CA GLY A 159 6.19 -8.67 22.02
C GLY A 159 4.94 -9.49 21.70
N PHE A 160 4.58 -9.64 20.42
CA PHE A 160 3.43 -10.44 19.95
C PHE A 160 3.82 -11.83 19.42
N GLY A 161 5.04 -12.27 19.70
CA GLY A 161 5.58 -13.52 19.19
C GLY A 161 6.03 -13.41 17.74
N GLY A 162 6.73 -14.41 17.26
CA GLY A 162 7.29 -14.43 15.91
C GLY A 162 8.71 -14.99 15.88
N SER A 163 9.44 -14.70 14.81
CA SER A 163 10.79 -15.17 14.56
C SER A 163 11.61 -14.07 13.87
N ASN A 164 12.92 -14.10 14.07
CA ASN A 164 13.87 -13.29 13.31
C ASN A 164 14.43 -14.00 12.08
N GLU A 165 13.88 -15.16 11.73
CA GLU A 165 14.28 -15.91 10.56
C GLU A 165 13.60 -15.35 9.31
N TYR A 166 14.36 -15.25 8.23
CA TYR A 166 13.86 -14.88 6.91
C TYR A 166 13.00 -16.02 6.32
N ALA A 167 11.84 -15.68 5.81
CA ALA A 167 10.96 -16.65 5.15
C ALA A 167 10.80 -16.37 3.64
N ALA A 168 10.75 -15.10 3.25
CA ALA A 168 10.61 -14.61 1.88
C ALA A 168 10.85 -13.10 1.84
N ASP A 169 10.97 -12.53 0.64
CA ASP A 169 11.10 -11.07 0.44
C ASP A 169 9.84 -10.30 0.85
N VAL A 170 8.65 -10.90 0.66
CA VAL A 170 7.37 -10.39 1.14
C VAL A 170 6.67 -11.45 1.96
N VAL A 171 6.43 -11.18 3.23
CA VAL A 171 5.84 -12.13 4.17
C VAL A 171 4.48 -11.65 4.64
N HIS A 172 3.42 -12.36 4.29
CA HIS A 172 2.11 -12.18 4.90
C HIS A 172 2.09 -12.91 6.23
N SER A 173 2.48 -12.20 7.30
CA SER A 173 2.75 -12.76 8.64
C SER A 173 1.47 -13.02 9.46
N GLY A 174 0.29 -12.84 8.85
CA GLY A 174 -0.99 -13.23 9.40
C GLY A 174 -1.67 -12.18 10.28
N TRP A 175 -2.68 -12.62 11.02
CA TRP A 175 -3.55 -11.77 11.84
C TRP A 175 -2.99 -11.54 13.23
N LEU A 176 -3.09 -10.31 13.71
CA LEU A 176 -2.63 -9.89 15.03
C LEU A 176 -3.73 -9.15 15.81
N PRO A 177 -3.67 -9.16 17.16
CA PRO A 177 -4.70 -8.58 18.01
C PRO A 177 -4.68 -7.05 18.03
N ALA A 178 -5.79 -6.45 18.48
CA ALA A 178 -5.99 -5.00 18.64
C ALA A 178 -4.77 -4.25 19.17
N ALA A 179 -4.16 -4.79 20.24
CA ALA A 179 -3.04 -4.13 20.94
C ALA A 179 -1.81 -3.90 20.03
N PHE A 180 -1.63 -4.71 18.96
CA PHE A 180 -0.57 -4.48 18.00
C PHE A 180 -0.82 -3.21 17.17
N PHE A 181 -2.03 -3.02 16.68
CA PHE A 181 -2.40 -1.87 15.85
C PHE A 181 -2.51 -0.58 16.66
N ASP A 182 -2.87 -0.68 17.95
CA ASP A 182 -2.87 0.46 18.87
C ASP A 182 -1.45 1.02 19.15
N LEU A 183 -0.40 0.26 18.86
CA LEU A 183 0.98 0.77 18.91
C LEU A 183 1.32 1.70 17.73
N LEU A 184 0.60 1.59 16.61
CA LEU A 184 0.86 2.38 15.39
C LEU A 184 0.15 3.72 15.41
N ALA A 185 -1.03 3.77 16.03
CA ALA A 185 -1.81 4.99 16.20
C ALA A 185 -2.74 4.85 17.41
N PRO A 186 -3.10 5.93 18.09
CA PRO A 186 -4.11 5.89 19.15
C PRO A 186 -5.41 5.27 18.64
N GLN A 187 -5.88 4.19 19.28
CA GLN A 187 -7.05 3.41 18.82
C GLN A 187 -6.92 2.85 17.41
N GLY A 188 -5.69 2.61 16.93
CA GLY A 188 -5.42 2.09 15.60
C GLY A 188 -6.17 0.80 15.27
N SER A 189 -6.41 -0.04 16.27
CA SER A 189 -7.21 -1.26 16.15
C SER A 189 -8.64 -1.03 15.65
N THR A 190 -9.19 0.17 15.78
CA THR A 190 -10.56 0.48 15.34
C THR A 190 -10.66 0.92 13.89
N PHE A 191 -9.54 1.25 13.25
CA PHE A 191 -9.55 1.78 11.88
C PHE A 191 -8.45 1.23 10.96
N ILE A 192 -7.34 0.70 11.49
CA ILE A 192 -6.28 0.09 10.67
C ILE A 192 -6.70 -1.33 10.32
N LEU A 193 -6.89 -1.61 9.03
CA LEU A 193 -7.22 -2.95 8.50
C LEU A 193 -5.98 -3.86 8.42
N ALA A 194 -4.91 -3.30 7.88
CA ALA A 194 -3.65 -4.01 7.71
C ALA A 194 -2.48 -3.02 7.66
N VAL A 195 -1.27 -3.55 7.76
CA VAL A 195 -0.03 -2.78 7.76
C VAL A 195 1.10 -3.56 7.13
N THR A 196 1.88 -2.90 6.29
CA THR A 196 3.15 -3.41 5.74
C THR A 196 4.33 -2.71 6.41
N PHE A 197 5.24 -3.49 6.98
CA PHE A 197 6.52 -3.01 7.50
C PHE A 197 7.62 -3.25 6.49
N THR A 198 8.49 -2.26 6.33
CA THR A 198 9.74 -2.38 5.57
C THR A 198 10.90 -2.59 6.53
N ILE A 199 11.60 -3.70 6.35
CA ILE A 199 12.84 -4.03 7.05
C ILE A 199 14.00 -3.83 6.07
N ILE A 200 15.05 -3.15 6.52
CA ILE A 200 16.23 -2.80 5.73
C ILE A 200 17.49 -3.44 6.29
N PHE A 201 18.47 -3.62 5.42
CA PHE A 201 19.82 -3.99 5.84
C PHE A 201 20.52 -2.84 6.58
N THR A 202 21.34 -3.19 7.55
CA THR A 202 22.23 -2.26 8.27
C THR A 202 23.65 -2.78 8.30
N ASP A 203 24.62 -1.87 8.35
CA ASP A 203 26.01 -2.19 8.56
C ASP A 203 26.32 -2.55 10.03
N GLY A 204 27.56 -2.94 10.32
CA GLY A 204 27.99 -3.30 11.68
C GLY A 204 27.90 -2.15 12.70
N ALA A 205 27.67 -0.91 12.25
CA ALA A 205 27.44 0.28 13.09
C ALA A 205 25.95 0.67 13.17
N ASN A 206 25.06 -0.19 12.68
CA ASN A 206 23.60 0.01 12.57
C ASN A 206 23.16 1.18 11.66
N ASN A 207 23.99 1.56 10.67
CA ASN A 207 23.55 2.51 9.66
C ASN A 207 22.86 1.76 8.52
N PRO A 208 21.76 2.32 7.96
CA PRO A 208 21.17 1.78 6.74
C PRO A 208 22.18 1.66 5.60
N THR A 209 22.09 0.57 4.82
CA THR A 209 22.95 0.36 3.64
C THR A 209 22.34 0.97 2.39
N ASP A 210 23.18 1.23 1.39
CA ASP A 210 22.85 1.72 0.03
C ASP A 210 23.96 1.15 -0.89
N ILE A 211 23.87 -0.14 -1.18
CA ILE A 211 24.95 -0.90 -1.84
C ILE A 211 25.09 -0.52 -3.31
N ASP A 212 23.98 -0.27 -4.00
CA ASP A 212 23.97 0.15 -5.41
C ASP A 212 24.18 1.65 -5.61
N SER A 213 24.27 2.42 -4.52
CA SER A 213 24.52 3.87 -4.51
C SER A 213 23.43 4.70 -5.21
N ASN A 214 22.19 4.21 -5.20
CA ASN A 214 21.04 4.91 -5.78
C ASN A 214 20.38 5.91 -4.81
N LYS A 215 20.91 6.03 -3.59
CA LYS A 215 20.46 6.89 -2.48
C LYS A 215 19.15 6.44 -1.84
N LYS A 216 18.77 5.18 -1.98
CA LYS A 216 17.70 4.53 -1.24
C LYS A 216 18.32 3.49 -0.30
N PHE A 217 17.58 3.11 0.71
CA PHE A 217 18.04 2.07 1.65
C PHE A 217 17.69 0.69 1.09
N ASP A 218 18.61 -0.25 1.21
CA ASP A 218 18.45 -1.61 0.72
C ASP A 218 17.41 -2.35 1.57
N VAL A 219 16.32 -2.79 0.95
CA VAL A 219 15.29 -3.61 1.60
C VAL A 219 15.80 -5.01 1.81
N ALA A 220 15.69 -5.51 3.04
CA ALA A 220 15.98 -6.89 3.39
C ALA A 220 14.77 -7.79 3.15
N TRP A 221 13.59 -7.42 3.67
CA TRP A 221 12.29 -8.02 3.37
C TRP A 221 11.16 -7.10 3.86
N ARG A 222 9.90 -7.49 3.59
CA ARG A 222 8.72 -6.81 4.09
C ARG A 222 7.77 -7.76 4.78
N GLU A 223 7.08 -7.27 5.83
CA GLU A 223 6.12 -8.04 6.60
C GLU A 223 4.76 -7.36 6.60
N ILE A 224 3.72 -8.13 6.32
CA ILE A 224 2.34 -7.70 6.24
C ILE A 224 1.55 -8.34 7.37
N TYR A 225 0.80 -7.52 8.12
CA TYR A 225 -0.06 -7.96 9.21
C TYR A 225 -1.48 -7.45 9.03
N TYR A 226 -2.44 -8.28 9.39
CA TYR A 226 -3.87 -8.02 9.29
C TYR A 226 -4.47 -7.90 10.68
N ASN A 227 -5.45 -7.01 10.84
CA ASN A 227 -6.08 -6.74 12.12
C ASN A 227 -7.25 -7.71 12.38
N ASP A 228 -7.16 -8.48 13.45
CA ASP A 228 -8.18 -9.49 13.81
C ASP A 228 -9.44 -8.90 14.46
N THR A 229 -9.49 -7.59 14.71
CA THR A 229 -10.70 -6.92 15.23
C THR A 229 -11.80 -6.74 14.18
N PHE A 230 -11.45 -6.80 12.90
CA PHE A 230 -12.41 -6.68 11.80
C PHE A 230 -12.96 -8.05 11.40
N THR A 231 -14.21 -8.05 10.92
CA THR A 231 -14.83 -9.26 10.40
C THR A 231 -14.46 -9.44 8.93
N TRP A 232 -13.59 -10.39 8.66
CA TRP A 232 -13.03 -10.64 7.33
C TRP A 232 -13.93 -11.49 6.45
N ARG A 233 -13.92 -11.22 5.14
CA ARG A 233 -14.71 -11.91 4.12
C ARG A 233 -13.87 -12.10 2.84
N ASN A 234 -14.36 -12.95 1.94
CA ASN A 234 -13.91 -13.01 0.55
C ASN A 234 -15.06 -12.51 -0.33
N GLY A 235 -14.79 -11.49 -1.17
CA GLY A 235 -15.77 -10.90 -2.07
C GLY A 235 -16.81 -9.98 -1.42
N ALA A 236 -16.60 -9.58 -0.17
CA ALA A 236 -17.45 -8.65 0.58
C ALA A 236 -16.63 -7.85 1.58
N THR A 237 -17.22 -6.87 2.25
CA THR A 237 -16.56 -6.02 3.26
C THR A 237 -16.27 -6.81 4.54
N PHE A 238 -15.07 -6.83 5.08
CA PHE A 238 -13.78 -6.44 4.55
C PHE A 238 -13.15 -7.61 3.79
N ASP A 239 -12.83 -7.39 2.51
CA ASP A 239 -12.35 -8.44 1.62
C ASP A 239 -10.84 -8.69 1.79
N VAL A 240 -10.46 -9.94 2.07
CA VAL A 240 -9.06 -10.33 2.30
C VAL A 240 -8.21 -10.07 1.05
N GLU A 241 -8.72 -10.44 -0.15
CA GLU A 241 -7.96 -10.28 -1.39
C GLU A 241 -7.69 -8.81 -1.69
N THR A 242 -8.68 -7.93 -1.48
CA THR A 242 -8.53 -6.49 -1.70
C THR A 242 -7.50 -5.86 -0.77
N VAL A 243 -7.57 -6.19 0.54
CA VAL A 243 -6.61 -5.66 1.50
C VAL A 243 -5.22 -6.24 1.26
N ALA A 244 -5.11 -7.53 0.96
CA ALA A 244 -3.85 -8.16 0.60
C ALA A 244 -3.25 -7.58 -0.69
N LEU A 245 -4.08 -7.22 -1.68
CA LEU A 245 -3.64 -6.58 -2.92
C LEU A 245 -3.02 -5.20 -2.65
N HIS A 246 -3.62 -4.40 -1.76
CA HIS A 246 -3.08 -3.12 -1.33
C HIS A 246 -1.75 -3.31 -0.58
N GLU A 247 -1.72 -4.15 0.44
CA GLU A 247 -0.51 -4.37 1.25
C GLU A 247 0.62 -5.01 0.44
N ALA A 248 0.30 -5.91 -0.50
CA ALA A 248 1.27 -6.45 -1.45
C ALA A 248 1.87 -5.34 -2.35
N GLY A 249 1.11 -4.31 -2.68
CA GLY A 249 1.63 -3.12 -3.35
C GLY A 249 2.75 -2.45 -2.54
N HIS A 250 2.54 -2.23 -1.23
CA HIS A 250 3.60 -1.77 -0.34
C HIS A 250 4.75 -2.79 -0.27
N GLY A 251 4.42 -4.08 -0.23
CA GLY A 251 5.39 -5.18 -0.36
C GLY A 251 6.28 -5.05 -1.58
N LEU A 252 5.78 -4.44 -2.65
CA LEU A 252 6.46 -4.19 -3.92
C LEU A 252 6.88 -2.72 -4.10
N SER A 253 7.17 -2.01 -3.02
CA SER A 253 7.67 -0.61 -3.04
C SER A 253 6.69 0.42 -3.60
N GLN A 254 5.37 0.13 -3.61
CA GLN A 254 4.36 1.14 -3.93
C GLN A 254 4.08 1.97 -2.66
N ALA A 255 4.02 3.28 -2.78
CA ALA A 255 3.50 4.17 -1.74
C ALA A 255 1.99 4.38 -1.93
N HIS A 256 1.32 4.95 -0.93
CA HIS A 256 -0.04 5.44 -1.10
C HIS A 256 -0.14 6.40 -2.28
N PHE A 257 -1.24 6.32 -3.01
CA PHE A 257 -1.48 7.12 -4.21
C PHE A 257 -2.88 7.74 -4.19
N GLY A 258 -3.00 8.92 -4.85
CA GLY A 258 -4.25 9.66 -4.92
C GLY A 258 -4.45 10.60 -3.73
N GLN A 259 -4.97 11.78 -4.01
CA GLN A 259 -5.29 12.75 -2.98
C GLN A 259 -6.61 12.39 -2.32
N ALA A 260 -6.61 12.24 -1.00
CA ALA A 260 -7.81 12.05 -0.21
C ALA A 260 -8.55 13.37 0.01
N PHE A 261 -9.87 13.35 -0.08
CA PHE A 261 -10.72 14.49 0.24
C PHE A 261 -12.09 14.03 0.74
N VAL A 262 -12.71 14.86 1.57
CA VAL A 262 -14.10 14.64 2.02
C VAL A 262 -15.02 15.51 1.16
N ASP A 263 -16.03 14.88 0.57
CA ASP A 263 -17.10 15.61 -0.13
C ASP A 263 -18.01 16.29 0.90
N ALA A 264 -18.01 17.61 0.90
CA ALA A 264 -18.78 18.43 1.85
C ALA A 264 -20.30 18.21 1.76
N SER A 265 -20.81 17.71 0.62
CA SER A 265 -22.24 17.49 0.42
C SER A 265 -22.77 16.23 1.13
N ASN A 266 -21.95 15.22 1.31
CA ASN A 266 -22.36 13.91 1.84
C ASN A 266 -21.42 13.35 2.95
N GLY A 267 -20.30 14.02 3.24
CA GLY A 267 -19.34 13.63 4.26
C GLY A 267 -18.54 12.38 3.91
N LYS A 268 -18.56 11.91 2.66
CA LYS A 268 -17.86 10.69 2.25
C LYS A 268 -16.42 10.98 1.86
N LEU A 269 -15.55 10.02 2.19
CA LEU A 269 -14.16 10.02 1.79
C LEU A 269 -14.04 9.58 0.31
N HIS A 270 -13.27 10.31 -0.44
CA HIS A 270 -12.95 10.03 -1.84
C HIS A 270 -11.46 10.15 -2.10
N PHE A 271 -11.02 9.53 -3.20
CA PHE A 271 -9.65 9.65 -3.70
C PHE A 271 -9.63 10.03 -5.18
N ALA A 272 -8.72 10.90 -5.56
CA ALA A 272 -8.48 11.29 -6.94
C ALA A 272 -7.00 11.10 -7.32
N PRO A 273 -6.69 10.20 -8.25
CA PRO A 273 -7.58 9.19 -8.82
C PRO A 273 -7.85 8.02 -7.86
N ARG A 274 -8.89 7.22 -8.17
CA ARG A 274 -9.14 5.96 -7.47
C ARG A 274 -8.11 4.92 -7.92
N ALA A 275 -7.53 4.21 -6.96
CA ALA A 275 -6.51 3.20 -7.15
C ALA A 275 -6.57 2.14 -6.03
N VAL A 276 -5.97 0.97 -6.25
CA VAL A 276 -5.74 -0.02 -5.17
C VAL A 276 -4.91 0.62 -4.06
N MET A 277 -3.89 1.40 -4.42
CA MET A 277 -2.98 2.05 -3.47
C MET A 277 -3.55 3.32 -2.81
N ASN A 278 -4.88 3.55 -2.86
CA ASN A 278 -5.47 4.60 -2.03
C ASN A 278 -5.38 4.26 -0.54
N ALA A 279 -5.14 5.26 0.29
CA ALA A 279 -4.84 5.09 1.72
C ALA A 279 -6.04 4.67 2.58
N SER A 280 -7.18 4.32 1.98
CA SER A 280 -8.36 3.79 2.69
C SER A 280 -9.09 2.78 1.81
N TYR A 281 -9.59 1.73 2.44
CA TYR A 281 -10.41 0.71 1.81
C TYR A 281 -11.73 1.30 1.30
N SER A 282 -12.00 1.16 0.02
CA SER A 282 -13.19 1.72 -0.64
C SER A 282 -14.07 0.65 -1.30
N GLY A 283 -14.16 -0.52 -0.68
CA GLY A 283 -14.89 -1.68 -1.18
C GLY A 283 -14.02 -2.69 -1.91
N VAL A 284 -14.65 -3.78 -2.39
CA VAL A 284 -13.96 -4.89 -3.04
C VAL A 284 -13.28 -4.44 -4.34
N GLN A 285 -11.98 -4.72 -4.45
CA GLN A 285 -11.13 -4.42 -5.59
C GLN A 285 -10.00 -5.45 -5.71
N THR A 286 -10.17 -6.43 -6.60
CA THR A 286 -9.28 -7.59 -6.75
C THR A 286 -8.38 -7.52 -7.99
N ALA A 287 -8.31 -6.35 -8.64
CA ALA A 287 -7.46 -6.14 -9.79
C ALA A 287 -6.78 -4.77 -9.72
N ILE A 288 -5.52 -4.72 -10.13
CA ILE A 288 -4.78 -3.46 -10.26
C ILE A 288 -5.31 -2.63 -11.42
N GLY A 289 -5.46 -1.32 -11.18
CA GLY A 289 -5.89 -0.35 -12.19
C GLY A 289 -4.72 0.21 -12.99
N GLN A 290 -5.02 1.08 -13.96
CA GLN A 290 -4.01 1.76 -14.79
C GLN A 290 -3.03 2.58 -13.94
N THR A 291 -3.53 3.21 -12.89
CA THR A 291 -2.72 4.01 -11.96
C THR A 291 -1.76 3.16 -11.16
N ASP A 292 -2.26 2.04 -10.61
CA ASP A 292 -1.47 1.09 -9.85
C ASP A 292 -0.40 0.47 -10.73
N LEU A 293 -0.77 0.10 -11.97
CA LEU A 293 0.16 -0.42 -12.98
C LEU A 293 1.24 0.62 -13.32
N ALA A 294 0.89 1.89 -13.48
CA ALA A 294 1.87 2.95 -13.75
C ALA A 294 2.87 3.11 -12.60
N GLY A 295 2.40 3.04 -11.34
CA GLY A 295 3.26 3.02 -10.15
C GLY A 295 4.21 1.82 -10.15
N HIS A 296 3.68 0.63 -10.42
CA HIS A 296 4.48 -0.59 -10.51
C HIS A 296 5.55 -0.49 -11.61
N CYS A 297 5.16 -0.06 -12.80
CA CYS A 297 6.11 0.13 -13.91
C CYS A 297 7.20 1.16 -13.58
N SER A 298 6.87 2.21 -12.85
CA SER A 298 7.84 3.23 -12.42
C SER A 298 8.92 2.65 -11.51
N ASN A 299 8.59 1.64 -10.70
CA ASN A 299 9.53 1.01 -9.78
C ASN A 299 10.29 -0.17 -10.43
N TRP A 300 9.65 -0.92 -11.31
CA TRP A 300 10.11 -2.25 -11.71
C TRP A 300 10.36 -2.44 -13.21
N ALA A 301 10.05 -1.44 -14.08
CA ALA A 301 10.20 -1.61 -15.54
C ALA A 301 11.64 -1.88 -15.99
N SER A 302 12.63 -1.42 -15.25
CA SER A 302 14.05 -1.70 -15.51
C SER A 302 14.64 -2.75 -14.57
N TRP A 303 13.77 -3.54 -13.88
CA TRP A 303 14.22 -4.52 -12.90
C TRP A 303 15.29 -5.44 -13.48
N ASN A 304 16.22 -5.71 -12.64
CA ASN A 304 17.47 -6.41 -12.70
C ASN A 304 18.52 -5.84 -13.68
N ASN A 305 18.27 -4.67 -14.28
CA ASN A 305 19.24 -3.95 -15.12
C ASN A 305 19.65 -2.58 -14.52
N ASN A 306 19.39 -2.34 -13.24
CA ASN A 306 19.74 -1.09 -12.54
C ASN A 306 21.13 -1.16 -11.96
#